data_67958ffbae6fc9aece609f7686fbe9f5
#
_entry.id   67958ffbae6fc9aece609f7686fbe9f5
#
_cell.length_a   1.000
_cell.length_b   1.000
_cell.length_c   1.000
_cell.angle_alpha   90.00
_cell.angle_beta   90.00
_cell.angle_gamma   90.00
#
_symmetry.space_group_name_H-M   'P 1'
#
loop_
_entity.id
_entity.type
_entity.pdbx_description
1 polymer ?
#
loop_
_entity_poly.entity_id
_entity_poly.type
_entity_poly.pdbx_seq_one_letter_code
_entity_poly.pdbx_strand_id
1 'polypeptide(L)'
;AGGAVVIRGQASLSGSTQPLWVIDGVIVGSSAGDLNPADIETMTVLKDAASTAIYGSEGANGVIVVTTKKGREGKMNVNASVKMGISNVNNGNLEVMNGAELYDYYASFANANEIAFTRWNKDLRNSDFSWWDLATQTGFTQDYNVSISGGSDKLQSYFSVGYYDETGAVKGYDYKRYNFRMRTSYKPFSWLTIKPSISGSRRDIYDQQYSVTSMYSQLPWDSPYAEDGSLVPHRYSGWVNAQNTNYLLDYQYGNYGESTNYEFMGNFDFDIKITDWLMFTSVNNYRLISSSSHSYTDPRSNAGVGVSGRLYEYRGETVRRFTNQNLVVNKMFGKHSINGHISYEFKDYTGKSFAGNGTGFLPGFQVLDVTAIPESIGGSRNEWAVQSYFTNWKYTYDNKYLGEVMFRRDGASNLGTNAQYGNLFSVSGGWIINREEWFDADWVDNLKLRASYGSVGNRPGSLYPQYDLYSASSSYNEQAGALIQVIGNKDLTWEKTFTTGIGVDASFFNNRLHMVFDYYIKDTDNI
;
A
#
# COMPACT_ATOMS: atom_id res chain seq x y z
N ALA A 1 4.26 2.32 -10.00
CA ALA A 1 2.85 2.44 -9.63
C ALA A 1 2.35 1.07 -9.19
N GLY A 2 2.17 0.85 -7.88
CA GLY A 2 1.56 -0.37 -7.36
C GLY A 2 0.08 -0.39 -7.73
N GLY A 3 -0.39 -1.42 -8.42
CA GLY A 3 -1.80 -1.62 -8.69
C GLY A 3 -2.58 -1.72 -7.36
N ALA A 4 -3.78 -1.14 -7.31
CA ALA A 4 -4.66 -1.30 -6.17
C ALA A 4 -5.10 -2.77 -6.08
N VAL A 5 -4.85 -3.41 -4.94
CA VAL A 5 -5.33 -4.77 -4.67
C VAL A 5 -6.75 -4.65 -4.13
N VAL A 6 -7.70 -5.35 -4.75
CA VAL A 6 -9.11 -5.43 -4.31
C VAL A 6 -9.49 -6.89 -4.16
N ILE A 7 -10.13 -7.25 -3.03
CA ILE A 7 -10.59 -8.61 -2.72
C ILE A 7 -12.12 -8.62 -2.64
N ARG A 8 -12.79 -9.36 -3.54
CA ARG A 8 -14.26 -9.49 -3.60
C ARG A 8 -15.04 -8.16 -3.68
N GLY A 9 -14.49 -7.15 -4.39
CA GLY A 9 -15.16 -5.86 -4.61
C GLY A 9 -14.98 -4.85 -3.47
N GLN A 10 -15.60 -3.68 -3.61
CA GLN A 10 -15.56 -2.60 -2.62
C GLN A 10 -16.66 -2.80 -1.56
N ALA A 11 -16.30 -2.70 -0.29
CA ALA A 11 -17.21 -2.90 0.83
C ALA A 11 -17.57 -1.60 1.57
N SER A 12 -17.02 -0.45 1.18
CA SER A 12 -17.29 0.85 1.82
C SER A 12 -17.36 1.97 0.77
N LEU A 13 -18.16 2.99 1.04
CA LEU A 13 -18.21 4.24 0.26
C LEU A 13 -17.31 5.33 0.84
N SER A 14 -17.10 5.34 2.16
CA SER A 14 -16.36 6.38 2.89
C SER A 14 -15.03 5.89 3.48
N GLY A 15 -14.88 4.58 3.70
CA GLY A 15 -13.69 3.96 4.26
C GLY A 15 -12.68 3.48 3.22
N SER A 16 -11.58 2.88 3.68
CA SER A 16 -10.60 2.22 2.80
C SER A 16 -11.23 1.03 2.09
N THR A 17 -10.92 0.85 0.81
CA THR A 17 -11.30 -0.32 0.00
C THR A 17 -10.15 -1.31 -0.20
N GLN A 18 -8.97 -1.01 0.33
CA GLN A 18 -7.79 -1.85 0.23
C GLN A 18 -7.77 -2.93 1.31
N PRO A 19 -7.22 -4.12 1.02
CA PRO A 19 -7.07 -5.18 2.01
C PRO A 19 -6.09 -4.78 3.12
N LEU A 20 -6.31 -5.36 4.29
CA LEU A 20 -5.41 -5.23 5.43
C LEU A 20 -4.18 -6.11 5.24
N TRP A 21 -3.00 -5.58 5.50
CA TRP A 21 -1.77 -6.37 5.53
C TRP A 21 -1.38 -6.68 6.97
N VAL A 22 -1.05 -7.96 7.20
CA VAL A 22 -0.58 -8.49 8.48
C VAL A 22 0.75 -9.18 8.24
N ILE A 23 1.81 -8.72 8.87
CA ILE A 23 3.16 -9.29 8.72
C ILE A 23 3.59 -9.88 10.05
N ASP A 24 3.85 -11.18 10.10
CA ASP A 24 4.23 -11.93 11.30
C ASP A 24 3.31 -11.68 12.51
N GLY A 25 2.00 -11.51 12.26
CA GLY A 25 0.99 -11.25 13.29
C GLY A 25 0.78 -9.77 13.63
N VAL A 26 1.58 -8.86 13.07
CA VAL A 26 1.46 -7.41 13.27
C VAL A 26 0.61 -6.77 12.17
N ILE A 27 -0.40 -6.02 12.54
CA ILE A 27 -1.22 -5.23 11.62
C ILE A 27 -0.41 -4.01 11.16
N VAL A 28 -0.06 -3.97 9.86
CA VAL A 28 0.77 -2.89 9.28
C VAL A 28 -0.02 -1.87 8.45
N GLY A 29 -1.30 -2.12 8.18
CA GLY A 29 -2.21 -1.24 7.44
C GLY A 29 -2.52 -1.74 6.03
N SER A 30 -2.77 -0.84 5.07
CA SER A 30 -3.20 -1.17 3.70
C SER A 30 -2.05 -1.51 2.73
N SER A 31 -0.82 -1.58 3.20
CA SER A 31 0.37 -1.87 2.38
C SER A 31 1.40 -2.66 3.18
N ALA A 32 2.13 -3.54 2.51
CA ALA A 32 3.30 -4.23 3.10
C ALA A 32 4.48 -3.28 3.40
N GLY A 33 4.39 -2.00 3.01
CA GLY A 33 5.49 -1.05 3.15
C GLY A 33 6.68 -1.44 2.26
N ASP A 34 7.88 -1.27 2.80
CA ASP A 34 9.14 -1.59 2.11
C ASP A 34 9.64 -3.02 2.41
N LEU A 35 8.71 -3.96 2.71
CA LEU A 35 9.07 -5.37 2.92
C LEU A 35 9.76 -5.93 1.66
N ASN A 36 10.94 -6.50 1.85
CA ASN A 36 11.65 -7.16 0.76
C ASN A 36 10.94 -8.47 0.39
N PRO A 37 10.50 -8.65 -0.88
CA PRO A 37 9.89 -9.91 -1.33
C PRO A 37 10.77 -11.14 -1.11
N ALA A 38 12.10 -10.99 -1.11
CA ALA A 38 13.03 -12.08 -0.84
C ALA A 38 12.95 -12.61 0.60
N ASP A 39 12.40 -11.83 1.55
CA ASP A 39 12.20 -12.22 2.94
C ASP A 39 10.86 -12.92 3.18
N ILE A 40 9.97 -12.99 2.19
CA ILE A 40 8.66 -13.64 2.33
C ILE A 40 8.83 -15.16 2.28
N GLU A 41 8.25 -15.87 3.24
CA GLU A 41 8.12 -17.34 3.24
C GLU A 41 6.77 -17.76 2.68
N THR A 42 5.67 -17.15 3.16
CA THR A 42 4.31 -17.43 2.68
C THR A 42 3.47 -16.16 2.63
N MET A 43 2.51 -16.16 1.71
CA MET A 43 1.47 -15.14 1.60
C MET A 43 0.12 -15.85 1.47
N THR A 44 -0.82 -15.48 2.33
CA THR A 44 -2.17 -16.06 2.36
C THR A 44 -3.21 -14.95 2.30
N VAL A 45 -4.23 -15.13 1.47
CA VAL A 45 -5.34 -14.18 1.34
C VAL A 45 -6.56 -14.74 2.07
N LEU A 46 -7.01 -14.02 3.11
CA LEU A 46 -8.23 -14.32 3.84
C LEU A 46 -9.37 -13.49 3.24
N LYS A 47 -10.42 -14.16 2.81
CA LYS A 47 -11.54 -13.54 2.08
C LYS A 47 -12.91 -13.79 2.71
N ASP A 48 -13.01 -14.75 3.63
CA ASP A 48 -14.28 -15.14 4.26
C ASP A 48 -14.48 -14.42 5.59
N ALA A 49 -15.73 -14.09 5.94
CA ALA A 49 -16.04 -13.35 7.16
C ALA A 49 -15.49 -14.01 8.42
N ALA A 50 -15.58 -15.34 8.54
CA ALA A 50 -15.05 -16.06 9.70
C ALA A 50 -13.53 -15.90 9.86
N SER A 51 -12.78 -15.89 8.75
CA SER A 51 -11.32 -15.74 8.77
C SER A 51 -10.86 -14.30 8.92
N THR A 52 -11.63 -13.30 8.43
CA THR A 52 -11.25 -11.89 8.50
C THR A 52 -11.74 -11.19 9.76
N ALA A 53 -12.79 -11.70 10.40
CA ALA A 53 -13.38 -11.10 11.61
C ALA A 53 -12.40 -11.02 12.80
N ILE A 54 -11.41 -11.92 12.88
CA ILE A 54 -10.36 -11.86 13.91
C ILE A 54 -9.51 -10.57 13.82
N TYR A 55 -9.44 -9.94 12.63
CA TYR A 55 -8.75 -8.68 12.40
C TYR A 55 -9.66 -7.45 12.58
N GLY A 56 -10.90 -7.68 13.00
CA GLY A 56 -11.85 -6.64 13.40
C GLY A 56 -12.23 -5.70 12.27
N SER A 57 -12.27 -4.42 12.62
CA SER A 57 -12.77 -3.33 11.76
C SER A 57 -11.95 -3.08 10.48
N GLU A 58 -10.75 -3.59 10.39
CA GLU A 58 -9.90 -3.40 9.20
C GLU A 58 -9.95 -4.62 8.26
N GLY A 59 -10.60 -5.73 8.69
CA GLY A 59 -10.72 -6.95 7.91
C GLY A 59 -11.82 -6.97 6.84
N ALA A 60 -12.67 -5.93 6.77
CA ALA A 60 -13.85 -5.89 5.89
C ALA A 60 -13.54 -6.06 4.39
N ASN A 61 -12.38 -5.58 3.94
CA ASN A 61 -11.93 -5.66 2.55
C ASN A 61 -11.03 -6.87 2.27
N GLY A 62 -10.99 -7.85 3.19
CA GLY A 62 -10.08 -8.98 3.15
C GLY A 62 -8.74 -8.69 3.83
N VAL A 63 -7.98 -9.75 4.10
CA VAL A 63 -6.69 -9.66 4.81
C VAL A 63 -5.63 -10.44 4.05
N ILE A 64 -4.48 -9.82 3.86
CA ILE A 64 -3.28 -10.46 3.32
C ILE A 64 -2.32 -10.73 4.48
N VAL A 65 -2.17 -12.01 4.80
CA VAL A 65 -1.27 -12.45 5.87
C VAL A 65 0.05 -12.88 5.25
N VAL A 66 1.13 -12.23 5.67
CA VAL A 66 2.49 -12.52 5.24
C VAL A 66 3.27 -13.11 6.41
N THR A 67 3.90 -14.25 6.17
CA THR A 67 4.88 -14.83 7.09
C THR A 67 6.26 -14.63 6.50
N THR A 68 7.18 -14.03 7.27
CA THR A 68 8.56 -13.84 6.83
C THR A 68 9.43 -15.04 7.18
N LYS A 69 10.52 -15.20 6.43
CA LYS A 69 11.54 -16.22 6.68
C LYS A 69 12.08 -16.14 8.10
N LYS A 70 12.34 -17.29 8.69
CA LYS A 70 12.88 -17.47 10.05
C LYS A 70 14.05 -18.41 10.06
N GLY A 71 14.83 -18.39 11.12
CA GLY A 71 15.84 -19.40 11.39
C GLY A 71 15.22 -20.78 11.50
N ARG A 72 15.97 -21.80 11.09
CA ARG A 72 15.62 -23.22 11.24
C ARG A 72 16.73 -23.95 11.96
N GLU A 73 16.37 -25.00 12.68
CA GLU A 73 17.35 -25.90 13.25
C GLU A 73 18.16 -26.57 12.14
N GLY A 74 19.47 -26.68 12.35
CA GLY A 74 20.40 -27.31 11.43
C GLY A 74 21.61 -26.44 11.11
N LYS A 75 22.36 -26.87 10.10
CA LYS A 75 23.55 -26.17 9.61
C LYS A 75 23.20 -24.79 9.07
N MET A 76 24.14 -23.89 9.20
CA MET A 76 24.03 -22.55 8.60
C MET A 76 23.84 -22.66 7.08
N ASN A 77 22.80 -22.01 6.59
CA ASN A 77 22.48 -21.91 5.16
C ASN A 77 22.65 -20.45 4.73
N VAL A 78 23.46 -20.25 3.70
CA VAL A 78 23.67 -18.94 3.08
C VAL A 78 23.02 -18.96 1.71
N ASN A 79 22.12 -18.01 1.46
CA ASN A 79 21.50 -17.80 0.15
C ASN A 79 21.92 -16.44 -0.37
N ALA A 80 22.38 -16.40 -1.62
CA ALA A 80 22.62 -15.18 -2.36
C ALA A 80 21.82 -15.23 -3.66
N SER A 81 21.15 -14.13 -4.00
CA SER A 81 20.42 -14.01 -5.25
C SER A 81 20.68 -12.66 -5.91
N VAL A 82 20.84 -12.68 -7.21
CA VAL A 82 20.95 -11.51 -8.07
C VAL A 82 19.86 -11.63 -9.13
N LYS A 83 19.04 -10.58 -9.27
CA LYS A 83 18.07 -10.47 -10.36
C LYS A 83 18.36 -9.20 -11.13
N MET A 84 18.38 -9.31 -12.44
CA MET A 84 18.51 -8.17 -13.34
C MET A 84 17.33 -8.18 -14.29
N GLY A 85 16.79 -7.01 -14.59
CA GLY A 85 15.65 -6.86 -15.47
C GLY A 85 15.80 -5.63 -16.37
N ILE A 86 15.16 -5.71 -17.52
CA ILE A 86 14.97 -4.59 -18.43
C ILE A 86 13.48 -4.35 -18.57
N SER A 87 13.09 -3.08 -18.68
CA SER A 87 11.70 -2.68 -18.88
C SER A 87 11.60 -1.61 -19.96
N ASN A 88 10.56 -1.70 -20.78
CA ASN A 88 10.21 -0.69 -21.74
C ASN A 88 8.78 -0.23 -21.47
N VAL A 89 8.49 1.01 -21.77
CA VAL A 89 7.11 1.51 -21.66
C VAL A 89 6.26 0.81 -22.71
N ASN A 90 5.11 0.30 -22.28
CA ASN A 90 4.14 -0.34 -23.15
C ASN A 90 2.90 0.56 -23.25
N ASN A 91 2.61 1.05 -24.44
CA ASN A 91 1.46 1.92 -24.72
C ASN A 91 0.14 1.14 -24.79
N GLY A 92 0.17 -0.19 -24.69
CA GLY A 92 -1.02 -1.02 -24.91
C GLY A 92 -1.54 -0.84 -26.35
N ASN A 93 -2.82 -0.50 -26.44
CA ASN A 93 -3.51 -0.21 -27.71
C ASN A 93 -3.57 1.29 -28.05
N LEU A 94 -2.82 2.12 -27.31
CA LEU A 94 -2.78 3.55 -27.57
C LEU A 94 -1.73 3.84 -28.64
N GLU A 95 -2.19 4.27 -29.81
CA GLU A 95 -1.38 4.75 -30.92
C GLU A 95 -1.63 6.24 -31.10
N VAL A 96 -0.59 7.02 -31.26
CA VAL A 96 -0.67 8.45 -31.60
C VAL A 96 -0.45 8.63 -33.09
N MET A 97 -1.18 9.57 -33.70
CA MET A 97 -1.02 9.89 -35.11
C MET A 97 0.35 10.50 -35.35
N ASN A 98 1.02 10.06 -36.39
CA ASN A 98 2.22 10.72 -36.92
C ASN A 98 1.86 12.05 -37.63
N GLY A 99 2.87 12.80 -38.03
CA GLY A 99 2.67 14.12 -38.62
C GLY A 99 1.79 14.11 -39.88
N ALA A 100 1.93 13.09 -40.74
CA ALA A 100 1.12 12.95 -41.95
C ALA A 100 -0.35 12.60 -41.65
N GLU A 101 -0.55 11.61 -40.76
CA GLU A 101 -1.87 11.16 -40.36
C GLU A 101 -2.66 12.27 -39.67
N LEU A 102 -2.03 13.02 -38.79
CA LEU A 102 -2.65 14.13 -38.10
C LEU A 102 -2.99 15.25 -39.05
N TYR A 103 -2.11 15.55 -40.04
CA TYR A 103 -2.39 16.53 -41.06
C TYR A 103 -3.61 16.15 -41.92
N ASP A 104 -3.66 14.90 -42.43
CA ASP A 104 -4.75 14.38 -43.24
C ASP A 104 -6.06 14.33 -42.45
N TYR A 105 -6.01 14.00 -41.14
CA TYR A 105 -7.17 14.06 -40.27
C TYR A 105 -7.77 15.45 -40.16
N TYR A 106 -6.98 16.48 -39.88
CA TYR A 106 -7.48 17.85 -39.84
C TYR A 106 -7.95 18.39 -41.20
N ALA A 107 -7.26 18.02 -42.28
CA ALA A 107 -7.65 18.38 -43.62
C ALA A 107 -9.03 17.80 -44.02
N SER A 108 -9.34 16.59 -43.54
CA SER A 108 -10.66 15.95 -43.78
C SER A 108 -11.83 16.74 -43.21
N PHE A 109 -11.68 17.36 -42.03
CA PHE A 109 -12.71 18.21 -41.42
C PHE A 109 -12.89 19.54 -42.18
N ALA A 110 -11.79 20.12 -42.64
CA ALA A 110 -11.83 21.33 -43.44
C ALA A 110 -12.59 21.10 -44.74
N ASN A 111 -12.30 20.00 -45.45
CA ASN A 111 -12.97 19.64 -46.71
C ASN A 111 -14.46 19.29 -46.49
N ALA A 112 -14.81 18.58 -45.41
CA ALA A 112 -16.20 18.23 -45.12
C ALA A 112 -17.10 19.42 -44.80
N ASN A 113 -16.54 20.51 -44.29
CA ASN A 113 -17.27 21.74 -43.92
C ASN A 113 -17.09 22.87 -44.92
N GLU A 114 -16.52 22.60 -46.11
CA GLU A 114 -16.19 23.63 -47.13
C GLU A 114 -15.28 24.77 -46.60
N ILE A 115 -14.56 24.52 -45.50
CA ILE A 115 -13.64 25.46 -44.88
C ILE A 115 -12.26 25.29 -45.53
N ALA A 116 -11.69 26.38 -46.04
CA ALA A 116 -10.34 26.34 -46.57
C ALA A 116 -9.36 25.95 -45.48
N PHE A 117 -8.65 24.83 -45.66
CA PHE A 117 -7.57 24.37 -44.77
C PHE A 117 -6.32 25.20 -45.00
N THR A 118 -6.37 26.45 -44.52
CA THR A 118 -5.30 27.45 -44.74
C THR A 118 -4.44 27.67 -43.50
N ARG A 119 -4.80 27.05 -42.37
CA ARG A 119 -4.19 27.35 -41.09
C ARG A 119 -2.76 26.79 -40.99
N TRP A 120 -2.48 25.68 -41.70
CA TRP A 120 -1.22 24.99 -41.61
C TRP A 120 -0.58 24.82 -42.99
N ASN A 121 0.76 24.94 -43.03
CA ASN A 121 1.54 24.69 -44.23
C ASN A 121 1.49 23.19 -44.58
N LYS A 122 1.39 22.86 -45.88
CA LYS A 122 1.42 21.47 -46.38
C LYS A 122 2.73 20.74 -46.06
N ASP A 123 3.81 21.47 -45.83
CA ASP A 123 5.12 20.89 -45.50
C ASP A 123 5.10 20.19 -44.15
N LEU A 124 4.17 20.54 -43.26
CA LEU A 124 3.96 19.87 -41.98
C LEU A 124 3.64 18.38 -42.11
N ARG A 125 3.05 17.99 -43.25
CA ARG A 125 2.82 16.58 -43.56
C ARG A 125 4.09 15.75 -43.58
N ASN A 126 5.24 16.37 -43.78
CA ASN A 126 6.55 15.74 -43.83
C ASN A 126 7.34 15.88 -42.51
N SER A 127 6.78 16.58 -41.52
CA SER A 127 7.36 16.77 -40.20
C SER A 127 6.77 15.75 -39.22
N ASP A 128 7.66 14.99 -38.58
CA ASP A 128 7.25 13.97 -37.60
C ASP A 128 8.31 13.87 -36.50
N PHE A 129 7.97 14.35 -35.31
CA PHE A 129 8.82 14.29 -34.13
C PHE A 129 8.15 13.45 -33.04
N SER A 130 8.83 12.42 -32.58
CA SER A 130 8.35 11.54 -31.51
C SER A 130 8.73 12.08 -30.14
N TRP A 131 7.79 12.78 -29.48
CA TRP A 131 7.93 13.17 -28.07
C TRP A 131 8.01 11.96 -27.14
N TRP A 132 7.40 10.86 -27.55
CA TRP A 132 7.46 9.59 -26.83
C TRP A 132 8.88 9.03 -26.77
N ASP A 133 9.56 8.91 -27.91
CA ASP A 133 10.93 8.41 -27.97
C ASP A 133 11.92 9.34 -27.26
N LEU A 134 11.63 10.67 -27.30
CA LEU A 134 12.41 11.63 -26.53
C LEU A 134 12.38 11.34 -25.03
N ALA A 135 11.19 11.02 -24.49
CA ALA A 135 10.96 10.91 -23.06
C ALA A 135 11.15 9.50 -22.50
N THR A 136 11.19 8.47 -23.36
CA THR A 136 11.33 7.08 -22.93
C THR A 136 12.72 6.52 -23.15
N GLN A 137 13.02 5.44 -22.48
CA GLN A 137 14.26 4.67 -22.60
C GLN A 137 14.01 3.23 -22.15
N THR A 138 14.99 2.35 -22.40
CA THR A 138 14.99 1.04 -21.73
C THR A 138 15.42 1.23 -20.29
N GLY A 139 14.49 0.94 -19.36
CA GLY A 139 14.77 0.94 -17.93
C GLY A 139 15.55 -0.30 -17.52
N PHE A 140 16.32 -0.17 -16.45
CA PHE A 140 17.15 -1.26 -15.92
C PHE A 140 16.92 -1.44 -14.43
N THR A 141 16.79 -2.69 -13.98
CA THR A 141 16.61 -3.03 -12.57
C THR A 141 17.66 -4.02 -12.10
N GLN A 142 18.12 -3.86 -10.87
CA GLN A 142 19.07 -4.74 -10.19
C GLN A 142 18.55 -5.01 -8.78
N ASP A 143 18.51 -6.28 -8.40
CA ASP A 143 18.04 -6.73 -7.08
C ASP A 143 19.03 -7.74 -6.50
N TYR A 144 19.77 -7.34 -5.49
CA TYR A 144 20.79 -8.12 -4.80
C TYR A 144 20.28 -8.48 -3.41
N ASN A 145 20.24 -9.76 -3.08
CA ASN A 145 19.81 -10.23 -1.77
C ASN A 145 20.76 -11.29 -1.25
N VAL A 146 21.15 -11.14 0.01
CA VAL A 146 21.92 -12.15 0.76
C VAL A 146 21.19 -12.44 2.05
N SER A 147 21.03 -13.72 2.38
CA SER A 147 20.45 -14.13 3.65
C SER A 147 21.23 -15.30 4.26
N ILE A 148 21.25 -15.34 5.58
CA ILE A 148 21.88 -16.37 6.39
C ILE A 148 20.83 -16.87 7.37
N SER A 149 20.65 -18.19 7.45
CA SER A 149 19.73 -18.81 8.39
C SER A 149 20.35 -20.08 8.99
N GLY A 150 20.05 -20.37 10.22
CA GLY A 150 20.53 -21.58 10.91
C GLY A 150 20.28 -21.52 12.41
N GLY A 151 20.75 -22.52 13.11
CA GLY A 151 20.69 -22.56 14.57
C GLY A 151 20.54 -23.95 15.14
N SER A 152 20.38 -23.99 16.46
CA SER A 152 20.11 -25.19 17.25
C SER A 152 18.63 -25.28 17.65
N ASP A 153 18.28 -26.31 18.41
CA ASP A 153 17.00 -26.47 19.10
C ASP A 153 16.64 -25.26 20.00
N LYS A 154 17.69 -24.62 20.60
CA LYS A 154 17.54 -23.49 21.54
C LYS A 154 17.64 -22.12 20.90
N LEU A 155 18.42 -21.94 19.85
CA LEU A 155 18.66 -20.65 19.22
C LEU A 155 18.63 -20.80 17.71
N GLN A 156 17.68 -20.15 17.07
CA GLN A 156 17.53 -20.11 15.62
C GLN A 156 17.50 -18.66 15.17
N SER A 157 18.26 -18.33 14.14
CA SER A 157 18.38 -16.97 13.64
C SER A 157 18.29 -16.92 12.12
N TYR A 158 17.68 -15.85 11.63
CA TYR A 158 17.65 -15.43 10.24
C TYR A 158 18.17 -14.00 10.15
N PHE A 159 19.04 -13.74 9.19
CA PHE A 159 19.53 -12.41 8.86
C PHE A 159 19.50 -12.24 7.35
N SER A 160 19.08 -11.06 6.87
CA SER A 160 19.12 -10.71 5.45
C SER A 160 19.51 -9.26 5.24
N VAL A 161 20.13 -9.01 4.11
CA VAL A 161 20.38 -7.68 3.54
C VAL A 161 20.00 -7.69 2.07
N GLY A 162 19.45 -6.57 1.59
CA GLY A 162 19.07 -6.42 0.20
C GLY A 162 19.37 -5.01 -0.31
N TYR A 163 19.68 -4.92 -1.59
CA TYR A 163 19.83 -3.69 -2.35
C TYR A 163 19.06 -3.83 -3.66
N TYR A 164 18.21 -2.86 -3.94
CA TYR A 164 17.46 -2.75 -5.18
C TYR A 164 17.73 -1.39 -5.80
N ASP A 165 18.01 -1.39 -7.10
CA ASP A 165 18.28 -0.20 -7.92
C ASP A 165 17.49 -0.28 -9.21
N GLU A 166 16.79 0.79 -9.56
CA GLU A 166 15.97 0.88 -10.76
C GLU A 166 16.14 2.23 -11.43
N THR A 167 16.52 2.20 -12.70
CA THR A 167 16.37 3.33 -13.62
C THR A 167 15.10 3.13 -14.43
N GLY A 168 14.21 4.11 -14.41
CA GLY A 168 12.88 4.01 -15.01
C GLY A 168 12.88 3.95 -16.53
N ALA A 169 11.82 3.37 -17.10
CA ALA A 169 11.60 3.36 -18.55
C ALA A 169 11.13 4.73 -19.10
N VAL A 170 10.69 5.65 -18.24
CA VAL A 170 10.58 7.09 -18.52
C VAL A 170 11.83 7.76 -17.97
N LYS A 171 12.50 8.56 -18.80
CA LYS A 171 13.75 9.24 -18.40
C LYS A 171 13.54 10.13 -17.18
N GLY A 172 14.56 10.20 -16.32
CA GLY A 172 14.55 11.05 -15.13
C GLY A 172 13.95 10.41 -13.90
N TYR A 173 13.72 9.09 -13.88
CA TYR A 173 13.29 8.36 -12.70
C TYR A 173 14.35 7.38 -12.23
N ASP A 174 14.76 7.52 -10.97
CA ASP A 174 15.63 6.58 -10.29
C ASP A 174 15.05 6.19 -8.93
N TYR A 175 15.13 4.92 -8.61
CA TYR A 175 14.65 4.36 -7.35
C TYR A 175 15.71 3.46 -6.73
N LYS A 176 16.04 3.68 -5.46
CA LYS A 176 16.96 2.84 -4.70
C LYS A 176 16.34 2.40 -3.39
N ARG A 177 16.54 1.14 -3.03
CA ARG A 177 16.10 0.62 -1.73
C ARG A 177 17.17 -0.25 -1.10
N TYR A 178 17.49 0.08 0.13
CA TYR A 178 18.33 -0.71 1.03
C TYR A 178 17.44 -1.29 2.11
N ASN A 179 17.63 -2.55 2.44
CA ASN A 179 16.89 -3.17 3.52
C ASN A 179 17.74 -4.19 4.28
N PHE A 180 17.43 -4.35 5.55
CA PHE A 180 17.95 -5.43 6.38
C PHE A 180 16.84 -6.00 7.24
N ARG A 181 16.99 -7.27 7.63
CA ARG A 181 16.12 -7.95 8.58
C ARG A 181 16.93 -8.91 9.43
N MET A 182 16.64 -8.93 10.73
CA MET A 182 17.12 -9.94 11.67
C MET A 182 15.94 -10.48 12.46
N ARG A 183 15.84 -11.80 12.56
CA ARG A 183 14.82 -12.48 13.36
C ARG A 183 15.46 -13.64 14.11
N THR A 184 15.25 -13.68 15.41
CA THR A 184 15.79 -14.72 16.27
C THR A 184 14.66 -15.40 17.06
N SER A 185 14.78 -16.69 17.28
CA SER A 185 13.95 -17.45 18.21
C SER A 185 14.88 -18.10 19.23
N TYR A 186 14.74 -17.73 20.50
CA TYR A 186 15.55 -18.21 21.59
C TYR A 186 14.69 -18.90 22.64
N LYS A 187 15.03 -20.13 22.99
CA LYS A 187 14.36 -20.95 24.00
C LYS A 187 15.28 -21.15 25.21
N PRO A 188 15.37 -20.18 26.15
CA PRO A 188 16.19 -20.30 27.34
C PRO A 188 15.72 -21.46 28.25
N PHE A 189 14.39 -21.68 28.29
CA PHE A 189 13.73 -22.71 29.07
C PHE A 189 12.70 -23.45 28.22
N SER A 190 12.31 -24.65 28.61
CA SER A 190 11.27 -25.43 27.89
C SER A 190 9.91 -24.77 27.87
N TRP A 191 9.63 -23.86 28.79
CA TRP A 191 8.38 -23.15 28.94
C TRP A 191 8.41 -21.70 28.34
N LEU A 192 9.59 -21.17 27.96
CA LEU A 192 9.75 -19.80 27.46
C LEU A 192 10.43 -19.78 26.08
N THR A 193 9.79 -19.12 25.11
CA THR A 193 10.40 -18.78 23.82
C THR A 193 10.34 -17.27 23.62
N ILE A 194 11.48 -16.63 23.35
CA ILE A 194 11.61 -15.19 23.06
C ILE A 194 11.94 -15.03 21.57
N LYS A 195 11.24 -14.13 20.89
CA LYS A 195 11.33 -13.96 19.43
C LYS A 195 11.56 -12.49 19.05
N PRO A 196 12.71 -11.89 19.40
CA PRO A 196 13.03 -10.54 18.96
C PRO A 196 13.24 -10.51 17.44
N SER A 197 12.77 -9.44 16.80
CA SER A 197 13.11 -9.14 15.42
C SER A 197 13.27 -7.65 15.19
N ILE A 198 14.19 -7.29 14.30
CA ILE A 198 14.39 -5.93 13.83
C ILE A 198 14.46 -5.94 12.30
N SER A 199 13.91 -4.92 11.68
CA SER A 199 14.10 -4.66 10.28
C SER A 199 14.18 -3.16 10.02
N GLY A 200 14.88 -2.80 8.97
CA GLY A 200 14.95 -1.43 8.51
C GLY A 200 15.05 -1.35 7.01
N SER A 201 14.56 -0.25 6.47
CA SER A 201 14.72 0.08 5.06
C SER A 201 15.03 1.57 4.90
N ARG A 202 15.76 1.87 3.83
CA ARG A 202 15.88 3.20 3.26
C ARG A 202 15.47 3.13 1.80
N ARG A 203 14.60 4.04 1.39
CA ARG A 203 14.16 4.20 0.01
C ARG A 203 14.43 5.62 -0.45
N ASP A 204 15.17 5.74 -1.54
CA ASP A 204 15.46 7.01 -2.20
C ASP A 204 14.77 7.01 -3.57
N ILE A 205 14.07 8.08 -3.89
CA ILE A 205 13.43 8.33 -5.18
C ILE A 205 13.94 9.67 -5.68
N TYR A 206 14.41 9.67 -6.92
CA TYR A 206 14.67 10.88 -7.69
C TYR A 206 13.71 10.91 -8.87
N ASP A 207 13.01 12.02 -9.04
CA ASP A 207 11.97 12.16 -10.06
C ASP A 207 12.12 13.49 -10.82
N GLN A 208 12.48 13.35 -12.09
CA GLN A 208 12.55 14.42 -13.07
C GLN A 208 11.80 14.00 -14.35
N GLN A 209 10.79 13.16 -14.20
CA GLN A 209 10.11 12.53 -15.31
C GLN A 209 9.37 13.53 -16.20
N TYR A 210 9.34 13.23 -17.49
CA TYR A 210 8.37 13.83 -18.38
C TYR A 210 6.95 13.34 -18.04
N SER A 211 6.00 14.25 -18.10
CA SER A 211 4.59 13.86 -17.97
C SER A 211 4.15 13.01 -19.15
N VAL A 212 3.64 11.81 -18.91
CA VAL A 212 3.09 10.92 -19.96
C VAL A 212 1.95 11.62 -20.72
N THR A 213 1.08 12.37 -20.02
CA THR A 213 0.02 13.17 -20.65
C THR A 213 0.60 14.22 -21.59
N SER A 214 1.69 14.86 -21.21
CA SER A 214 2.37 15.86 -22.05
C SER A 214 2.95 15.24 -23.31
N MET A 215 3.51 14.01 -23.23
CA MET A 215 4.02 13.30 -24.42
C MET A 215 2.92 13.09 -25.48
N TYR A 216 1.70 12.73 -25.05
CA TYR A 216 0.56 12.51 -25.94
C TYR A 216 -0.08 13.79 -26.43
N SER A 217 0.03 14.90 -25.71
CA SER A 217 -0.58 16.17 -26.06
C SER A 217 0.28 17.06 -26.94
N GLN A 218 1.56 16.77 -27.08
CA GLN A 218 2.46 17.48 -27.99
C GLN A 218 2.18 17.10 -29.44
N LEU A 219 2.27 18.10 -30.34
CA LEU A 219 2.09 17.85 -31.76
C LEU A 219 3.37 17.24 -32.37
N PRO A 220 3.23 16.28 -33.30
CA PRO A 220 4.38 15.69 -33.99
C PRO A 220 5.11 16.69 -34.90
N TRP A 221 4.51 17.83 -35.17
CA TRP A 221 5.10 18.92 -35.96
C TRP A 221 6.00 19.86 -35.16
N ASP A 222 5.82 19.90 -33.84
CA ASP A 222 6.47 20.83 -32.94
C ASP A 222 7.71 20.18 -32.32
N SER A 223 8.84 20.26 -33.03
CA SER A 223 10.11 19.78 -32.50
C SER A 223 10.63 20.66 -31.35
N PRO A 224 11.20 20.08 -30.27
CA PRO A 224 11.84 20.85 -29.22
C PRO A 224 13.14 21.54 -29.65
N TYR A 225 13.63 21.25 -30.84
CA TYR A 225 14.86 21.78 -31.41
C TYR A 225 14.57 22.72 -32.57
N ALA A 226 15.30 23.83 -32.62
CA ALA A 226 15.39 24.70 -33.79
C ALA A 226 16.25 24.05 -34.88
N GLU A 227 16.26 24.65 -36.09
CA GLU A 227 17.06 24.16 -37.22
C GLU A 227 18.57 24.08 -36.93
N ASP A 228 19.09 24.96 -36.08
CA ASP A 228 20.48 24.98 -35.64
C ASP A 228 20.80 23.96 -34.51
N GLY A 229 19.83 23.16 -34.09
CA GLY A 229 19.93 22.18 -33.02
C GLY A 229 19.83 22.76 -31.61
N SER A 230 19.61 24.06 -31.44
CA SER A 230 19.34 24.66 -30.13
C SER A 230 17.92 24.34 -29.65
N LEU A 231 17.71 24.33 -28.31
CA LEU A 231 16.37 24.15 -27.76
C LEU A 231 15.53 25.40 -27.96
N VAL A 232 14.33 25.22 -28.47
CA VAL A 232 13.36 26.31 -28.58
C VAL A 232 12.81 26.70 -27.20
N PRO A 233 12.52 28.00 -26.99
CA PRO A 233 11.96 28.46 -25.72
C PRO A 233 10.51 27.95 -25.52
N HIS A 234 10.00 28.07 -24.30
CA HIS A 234 8.59 27.85 -24.02
C HIS A 234 7.72 28.79 -24.83
N ARG A 235 6.56 28.30 -25.29
CA ARG A 235 5.60 29.09 -26.09
C ARG A 235 6.26 29.66 -27.34
N TYR A 236 6.98 28.82 -28.05
CA TYR A 236 7.69 29.21 -29.26
C TYR A 236 6.72 29.53 -30.41
N SER A 237 6.82 30.72 -30.97
CA SER A 237 5.94 31.19 -32.06
C SER A 237 6.08 30.42 -33.37
N GLY A 238 7.18 29.70 -33.56
CA GLY A 238 7.43 28.79 -34.68
C GLY A 238 6.71 27.46 -34.60
N TRP A 239 6.20 27.08 -33.43
CA TRP A 239 5.38 25.88 -33.26
C TRP A 239 3.94 26.11 -33.78
N VAL A 240 3.34 25.01 -34.27
CA VAL A 240 1.92 25.01 -34.65
C VAL A 240 1.04 25.28 -33.45
N ASN A 241 1.34 24.67 -32.32
CA ASN A 241 0.74 25.03 -31.05
C ASN A 241 1.70 25.89 -30.22
N ALA A 242 1.76 27.17 -30.54
CA ALA A 242 2.62 28.14 -29.87
C ALA A 242 2.33 28.34 -28.37
N GLN A 243 1.28 27.76 -27.83
CA GLN A 243 0.96 27.79 -26.37
C GLN A 243 1.57 26.61 -25.61
N ASN A 244 2.01 25.59 -26.31
CA ASN A 244 2.67 24.45 -25.69
C ASN A 244 4.03 24.83 -25.09
N THR A 245 4.49 24.00 -24.18
CA THR A 245 5.77 24.18 -23.48
C THR A 245 6.79 23.18 -23.95
N ASN A 246 8.04 23.60 -24.05
CA ASN A 246 9.15 22.71 -24.33
C ASN A 246 9.61 22.01 -23.04
N TYR A 247 9.10 20.80 -22.79
CA TYR A 247 9.46 20.03 -21.59
C TYR A 247 10.95 19.62 -21.53
N LEU A 248 11.61 19.50 -22.69
CA LEU A 248 13.03 19.22 -22.74
C LEU A 248 13.86 20.39 -22.17
N LEU A 249 13.37 21.62 -22.33
CA LEU A 249 13.99 22.80 -21.74
C LEU A 249 13.85 22.77 -20.21
N ASP A 250 12.67 22.39 -19.67
CA ASP A 250 12.47 22.22 -18.24
C ASP A 250 13.36 21.11 -17.65
N TYR A 251 13.51 20.01 -18.37
CA TYR A 251 14.45 18.95 -18.01
C TYR A 251 15.91 19.44 -17.98
N GLN A 252 16.33 20.23 -18.98
CA GLN A 252 17.67 20.80 -19.04
C GLN A 252 17.93 21.80 -17.89
N TYR A 253 16.92 22.55 -17.47
CA TYR A 253 17.04 23.43 -16.31
C TYR A 253 17.12 22.70 -14.98
N GLY A 254 16.82 21.41 -14.98
CA GLY A 254 17.00 20.54 -13.84
C GLY A 254 15.90 20.67 -12.78
N ASN A 255 14.64 20.86 -13.18
CA ASN A 255 13.52 20.68 -12.28
C ASN A 255 13.48 19.23 -11.78
N TYR A 256 13.38 19.00 -10.48
CA TYR A 256 13.32 17.66 -9.93
C TYR A 256 12.58 17.62 -8.60
N GLY A 257 12.16 16.41 -8.24
CA GLY A 257 11.73 16.04 -6.91
C GLY A 257 12.57 14.90 -6.39
N GLU A 258 12.92 14.94 -5.14
CA GLU A 258 13.54 13.81 -4.46
C GLU A 258 12.81 13.48 -3.16
N SER A 259 12.79 12.21 -2.81
CA SER A 259 12.26 11.80 -1.53
C SER A 259 13.08 10.66 -0.93
N THR A 260 13.29 10.75 0.37
CA THR A 260 13.91 9.68 1.15
C THR A 260 12.95 9.22 2.23
N ASN A 261 12.77 7.92 2.35
CA ASN A 261 11.96 7.31 3.37
C ASN A 261 12.79 6.29 4.16
N TYR A 262 12.86 6.48 5.47
CA TYR A 262 13.44 5.52 6.41
C TYR A 262 12.32 4.82 7.16
N GLU A 263 12.38 3.51 7.24
CA GLU A 263 11.49 2.72 8.06
C GLU A 263 12.31 1.85 9.01
N PHE A 264 11.98 1.88 10.28
CA PHE A 264 12.48 0.98 11.30
C PHE A 264 11.32 0.26 11.96
N MET A 265 11.44 -1.06 12.10
CA MET A 265 10.45 -1.88 12.78
C MET A 265 11.15 -2.83 13.75
N GLY A 266 10.78 -2.75 15.03
CA GLY A 266 11.23 -3.64 16.09
C GLY A 266 10.06 -4.44 16.64
N ASN A 267 10.24 -5.78 16.77
CA ASN A 267 9.28 -6.64 17.45
C ASN A 267 9.97 -7.30 18.65
N PHE A 268 9.20 -7.43 19.73
CA PHE A 268 9.59 -8.22 20.89
C PHE A 268 8.44 -9.14 21.28
N ASP A 269 8.48 -10.34 20.72
CA ASP A 269 7.44 -11.34 20.91
C ASP A 269 7.94 -12.43 21.86
N PHE A 270 7.03 -13.04 22.61
CA PHE A 270 7.38 -14.20 23.44
C PHE A 270 6.17 -15.12 23.67
N ASP A 271 6.49 -16.40 23.86
CA ASP A 271 5.53 -17.43 24.23
C ASP A 271 5.90 -18.03 25.58
N ILE A 272 4.90 -18.16 26.47
CA ILE A 272 5.01 -18.81 27.76
C ILE A 272 4.09 -20.03 27.76
N LYS A 273 4.66 -21.23 27.79
CA LYS A 273 3.94 -22.48 27.96
C LYS A 273 3.56 -22.65 29.42
N ILE A 274 2.29 -22.45 29.75
CA ILE A 274 1.78 -22.58 31.14
C ILE A 274 1.52 -24.04 31.44
N THR A 275 0.86 -24.74 30.53
CA THR A 275 0.66 -26.19 30.54
C THR A 275 0.85 -26.77 29.14
N ASP A 276 0.67 -28.07 28.92
CA ASP A 276 0.74 -28.67 27.59
C ASP A 276 -0.38 -28.21 26.65
N TRP A 277 -1.48 -27.70 27.18
CA TRP A 277 -2.65 -27.26 26.44
C TRP A 277 -2.96 -25.76 26.58
N LEU A 278 -2.22 -25.03 27.45
CA LEU A 278 -2.42 -23.59 27.72
C LEU A 278 -1.11 -22.83 27.53
N MET A 279 -1.15 -21.83 26.68
CA MET A 279 0.01 -20.99 26.36
C MET A 279 -0.42 -19.50 26.39
N PHE A 280 0.45 -18.67 26.94
CA PHE A 280 0.34 -17.22 26.78
C PHE A 280 1.29 -16.76 25.66
N THR A 281 0.79 -15.99 24.69
CA THR A 281 1.59 -15.40 23.62
C THR A 281 1.47 -13.88 23.64
N SER A 282 2.58 -13.20 23.43
CA SER A 282 2.67 -11.76 23.40
C SER A 282 3.36 -11.33 22.12
N VAL A 283 2.70 -10.49 21.33
CA VAL A 283 3.24 -9.87 20.11
C VAL A 283 3.29 -8.37 20.33
N ASN A 284 4.48 -7.78 20.22
CA ASN A 284 4.68 -6.35 20.45
C ASN A 284 5.51 -5.76 19.30
N ASN A 285 5.04 -4.65 18.75
CA ASN A 285 5.69 -3.97 17.63
C ASN A 285 5.79 -2.47 17.88
N TYR A 286 6.94 -1.93 17.48
CA TYR A 286 7.18 -0.50 17.34
C TYR A 286 7.66 -0.23 15.93
N ARG A 287 6.99 0.67 15.19
CA ARG A 287 7.34 1.07 13.83
C ARG A 287 7.51 2.58 13.77
N LEU A 288 8.67 3.00 13.29
CA LEU A 288 9.02 4.39 13.03
C LEU A 288 9.24 4.58 11.53
N ILE A 289 8.58 5.57 10.95
CA ILE A 289 8.78 5.98 9.56
C ILE A 289 9.17 7.45 9.59
N SER A 290 10.30 7.79 8.95
CA SER A 290 10.75 9.15 8.74
C SER A 290 10.85 9.42 7.25
N SER A 291 10.11 10.41 6.77
CA SER A 291 10.02 10.78 5.36
C SER A 291 10.54 12.20 5.15
N SER A 292 11.27 12.40 4.07
CA SER A 292 11.67 13.72 3.61
C SER A 292 11.41 13.84 2.12
N SER A 293 10.99 15.02 1.68
CA SER A 293 10.90 15.34 0.26
C SER A 293 11.44 16.75 0.02
N HIS A 294 12.14 16.88 -1.09
CA HIS A 294 12.64 18.14 -1.62
C HIS A 294 12.17 18.28 -3.07
N SER A 295 11.75 19.46 -3.48
CA SER A 295 11.44 19.74 -4.88
C SER A 295 12.02 21.09 -5.28
N TYR A 296 12.71 21.08 -6.41
CA TYR A 296 13.32 22.24 -7.02
C TYR A 296 12.66 22.52 -8.38
N THR A 297 12.18 23.75 -8.55
CA THR A 297 11.66 24.26 -9.80
C THR A 297 12.48 25.47 -10.23
N ASP A 298 13.25 25.33 -11.30
CA ASP A 298 14.16 26.38 -11.79
C ASP A 298 13.41 27.65 -12.18
N PRO A 299 13.90 28.84 -11.82
CA PRO A 299 13.27 30.12 -12.19
C PRO A 299 13.04 30.34 -13.70
N ARG A 300 13.80 29.66 -14.54
CA ARG A 300 13.73 29.77 -16.01
C ARG A 300 12.78 28.76 -16.63
N SER A 301 12.39 27.73 -15.87
CA SER A 301 11.48 26.69 -16.35
C SER A 301 10.06 27.24 -16.58
N ASN A 302 9.25 26.54 -17.37
CA ASN A 302 7.87 26.94 -17.60
C ASN A 302 7.05 27.00 -16.28
N ALA A 303 7.27 26.06 -15.38
CA ALA A 303 6.61 26.02 -14.09
C ALA A 303 7.15 27.07 -13.10
N GLY A 304 8.40 27.52 -13.26
CA GLY A 304 9.06 28.44 -12.35
C GLY A 304 9.03 29.91 -12.75
N VAL A 305 8.92 30.22 -14.05
CA VAL A 305 9.07 31.59 -14.56
C VAL A 305 8.09 32.59 -13.95
N GLY A 306 6.84 32.16 -13.72
CA GLY A 306 5.78 33.02 -13.15
C GLY A 306 5.99 33.40 -11.69
N VAL A 307 6.83 32.69 -10.95
CA VAL A 307 7.12 32.88 -9.51
C VAL A 307 8.61 33.04 -9.23
N SER A 308 9.44 33.12 -10.27
CA SER A 308 10.90 33.19 -10.19
C SER A 308 11.50 32.00 -9.41
N GLY A 309 11.02 30.79 -9.74
CA GLY A 309 11.43 29.53 -9.11
C GLY A 309 10.62 29.18 -7.86
N ARG A 310 10.58 27.87 -7.54
CA ARG A 310 9.92 27.36 -6.33
C ARG A 310 10.75 26.27 -5.69
N LEU A 311 10.91 26.36 -4.38
CA LEU A 311 11.47 25.32 -3.52
C LEU A 311 10.41 24.78 -2.59
N TYR A 312 10.39 23.47 -2.41
CA TYR A 312 9.53 22.78 -1.45
C TYR A 312 10.35 21.85 -0.58
N GLU A 313 10.12 21.92 0.71
CA GLU A 313 10.69 21.01 1.71
C GLU A 313 9.58 20.39 2.54
N TYR A 314 9.68 19.08 2.75
CA TYR A 314 8.78 18.30 3.61
C TYR A 314 9.57 17.40 4.54
N ARG A 315 9.13 17.34 5.79
CA ARG A 315 9.59 16.36 6.80
C ARG A 315 8.38 15.76 7.48
N GLY A 316 8.33 14.43 7.55
CA GLY A 316 7.27 13.69 8.21
C GLY A 316 7.82 12.61 9.11
N GLU A 317 7.18 12.40 10.25
CA GLU A 317 7.45 11.32 11.17
C GLU A 317 6.16 10.59 11.50
N THR A 318 6.18 9.28 11.43
CA THR A 318 5.07 8.42 11.82
C THR A 318 5.55 7.38 12.81
N VAL A 319 4.89 7.30 13.95
CA VAL A 319 5.08 6.24 14.94
C VAL A 319 3.83 5.39 15.00
N ARG A 320 3.99 4.08 14.96
CA ARG A 320 2.92 3.10 15.20
C ARG A 320 3.37 2.13 16.27
N ARG A 321 2.48 1.86 17.23
CA ARG A 321 2.69 0.85 18.26
C ARG A 321 1.56 -0.17 18.17
N PHE A 322 1.93 -1.42 18.35
CA PHE A 322 0.99 -2.53 18.35
C PHE A 322 1.34 -3.50 19.45
N THR A 323 0.35 -3.96 20.18
CA THR A 323 0.50 -5.07 21.12
C THR A 323 -0.71 -5.98 21.04
N ASN A 324 -0.47 -7.29 21.08
CA ASN A 324 -1.51 -8.32 21.11
C ASN A 324 -1.11 -9.38 22.14
N GLN A 325 -1.96 -9.55 23.14
CA GLN A 325 -1.78 -10.46 24.27
C GLN A 325 -2.81 -11.57 24.17
N ASN A 326 -2.37 -12.83 24.07
CA ASN A 326 -3.26 -13.95 23.83
C ASN A 326 -3.08 -15.04 24.89
N LEU A 327 -4.17 -15.50 25.44
CA LEU A 327 -4.21 -16.76 26.19
C LEU A 327 -4.77 -17.85 25.26
N VAL A 328 -3.92 -18.75 24.82
CA VAL A 328 -4.20 -19.74 23.78
C VAL A 328 -4.44 -21.11 24.41
N VAL A 329 -5.54 -21.74 24.02
CA VAL A 329 -5.93 -23.10 24.45
C VAL A 329 -5.86 -24.04 23.25
N ASN A 330 -5.12 -25.16 23.40
CA ASN A 330 -5.06 -26.24 22.43
C ASN A 330 -5.21 -27.56 23.16
N LYS A 331 -6.38 -28.18 23.08
CA LYS A 331 -6.64 -29.42 23.79
C LYS A 331 -7.34 -30.44 22.91
N MET A 332 -6.81 -31.66 22.93
CA MET A 332 -7.40 -32.81 22.28
C MET A 332 -7.79 -33.85 23.36
N PHE A 333 -8.97 -34.40 23.26
CA PHE A 333 -9.44 -35.50 24.12
C PHE A 333 -10.35 -36.45 23.32
N GLY A 334 -9.89 -37.69 23.14
CA GLY A 334 -10.55 -38.64 22.26
C GLY A 334 -10.71 -38.07 20.84
N LYS A 335 -11.94 -38.06 20.34
CA LYS A 335 -12.29 -37.53 19.00
C LYS A 335 -12.53 -36.01 18.99
N HIS A 336 -12.41 -35.34 20.14
CA HIS A 336 -12.69 -33.91 20.29
C HIS A 336 -11.40 -33.09 20.27
N SER A 337 -11.37 -32.03 19.48
CA SER A 337 -10.29 -31.02 19.46
C SER A 337 -10.89 -29.65 19.72
N ILE A 338 -10.36 -28.95 20.71
CA ILE A 338 -10.71 -27.55 21.02
C ILE A 338 -9.47 -26.70 20.86
N ASN A 339 -9.55 -25.70 20.00
CA ASN A 339 -8.52 -24.69 19.81
C ASN A 339 -9.17 -23.31 19.93
N GLY A 340 -8.58 -22.44 20.73
CA GLY A 340 -9.14 -21.12 20.89
C GLY A 340 -8.21 -20.18 21.64
N HIS A 341 -8.60 -18.91 21.68
CA HIS A 341 -7.87 -17.89 22.44
C HIS A 341 -8.80 -16.80 22.97
N ILE A 342 -8.34 -16.15 24.04
CA ILE A 342 -8.86 -14.89 24.55
C ILE A 342 -7.74 -13.87 24.38
N SER A 343 -8.07 -12.70 23.82
CA SER A 343 -7.06 -11.75 23.38
C SER A 343 -7.41 -10.32 23.76
N TYR A 344 -6.36 -9.56 24.07
CA TYR A 344 -6.36 -8.12 24.15
C TYR A 344 -5.42 -7.55 23.12
N GLU A 345 -5.86 -6.58 22.31
CA GLU A 345 -5.08 -5.90 21.29
C GLU A 345 -5.19 -4.39 21.50
N PHE A 346 -4.07 -3.71 21.38
CA PHE A 346 -4.01 -2.26 21.34
C PHE A 346 -3.09 -1.82 20.20
N LYS A 347 -3.51 -0.80 19.46
CA LYS A 347 -2.70 -0.15 18.45
C LYS A 347 -2.95 1.33 18.43
N ASP A 348 -1.92 2.09 18.15
CA ASP A 348 -2.00 3.53 17.96
C ASP A 348 -1.11 4.03 16.81
N TYR A 349 -1.37 5.25 16.45
CA TYR A 349 -0.69 5.99 15.40
C TYR A 349 -0.50 7.43 15.85
N THR A 350 0.72 7.94 15.65
CA THR A 350 1.03 9.37 15.76
C THR A 350 1.78 9.76 14.49
N GLY A 351 1.24 10.73 13.76
CA GLY A 351 1.89 11.34 12.60
C GLY A 351 2.14 12.80 12.86
N LYS A 352 3.34 13.28 12.54
CA LYS A 352 3.72 14.70 12.56
C LYS A 352 4.35 15.06 11.24
N SER A 353 4.04 16.23 10.73
CA SER A 353 4.69 16.74 9.52
C SER A 353 4.93 18.23 9.59
N PHE A 354 5.92 18.66 8.83
CA PHE A 354 6.23 20.05 8.54
C PHE A 354 6.49 20.17 7.04
N ALA A 355 6.00 21.25 6.42
CA ALA A 355 6.28 21.56 5.03
C ALA A 355 6.48 23.08 4.87
N GLY A 356 7.33 23.47 3.95
CA GLY A 356 7.56 24.85 3.57
C GLY A 356 7.73 25.00 2.07
N ASN A 357 7.15 26.05 1.51
CA ASN A 357 7.36 26.51 0.14
C ASN A 357 7.94 27.93 0.15
N GLY A 358 8.90 28.18 -0.74
CA GLY A 358 9.42 29.50 -0.99
C GLY A 358 9.66 29.73 -2.49
N THR A 359 9.53 30.97 -2.92
CA THR A 359 9.70 31.41 -4.32
C THR A 359 10.62 32.61 -4.42
N GLY A 360 11.05 32.95 -5.65
CA GLY A 360 11.90 34.11 -5.90
C GLY A 360 13.34 33.90 -5.48
N PHE A 361 14.10 33.11 -6.23
CA PHE A 361 15.53 32.87 -5.98
C PHE A 361 16.33 32.82 -7.30
N LEU A 362 17.64 32.89 -7.17
CA LEU A 362 18.55 32.77 -8.33
C LEU A 362 18.74 31.29 -8.71
N PRO A 363 18.87 30.97 -10.00
CA PRO A 363 19.12 29.60 -10.46
C PRO A 363 20.29 28.94 -9.75
N GLY A 364 20.16 27.65 -9.41
CA GLY A 364 21.20 26.84 -8.79
C GLY A 364 21.21 26.85 -7.24
N PHE A 365 20.42 27.69 -6.58
CA PHE A 365 20.23 27.62 -5.14
C PHE A 365 19.09 26.67 -4.77
N GLN A 366 19.30 25.85 -3.74
CA GLN A 366 18.41 24.71 -3.44
C GLN A 366 18.02 24.62 -1.95
N VAL A 367 18.05 25.72 -1.22
CA VAL A 367 17.64 25.79 0.18
C VAL A 367 16.58 26.87 0.40
N LEU A 368 15.61 26.64 1.28
CA LEU A 368 14.51 27.59 1.50
C LEU A 368 14.97 28.97 1.95
N ASP A 369 16.09 29.08 2.64
CA ASP A 369 16.61 30.34 3.18
C ASP A 369 16.94 31.38 2.09
N VAL A 370 17.18 30.96 0.86
CA VAL A 370 17.50 31.85 -0.27
C VAL A 370 16.27 32.38 -1.01
N THR A 371 15.05 31.95 -0.62
CA THR A 371 13.81 32.39 -1.25
C THR A 371 13.42 33.78 -0.75
N ALA A 372 13.10 34.67 -1.68
CA ALA A 372 12.70 36.05 -1.34
C ALA A 372 11.26 36.11 -0.76
N ILE A 373 10.42 35.17 -1.13
CA ILE A 373 9.00 35.15 -0.75
C ILE A 373 8.67 33.80 -0.12
N PRO A 374 8.41 33.73 1.20
CA PRO A 374 7.79 32.58 1.82
C PRO A 374 6.35 32.40 1.26
N GLU A 375 6.07 31.33 0.52
CA GLU A 375 4.78 31.10 -0.09
C GLU A 375 3.82 30.41 0.88
N SER A 376 4.29 29.39 1.58
CA SER A 376 3.53 28.71 2.63
C SER A 376 4.44 28.03 3.64
N ILE A 377 3.97 27.98 4.88
CA ILE A 377 4.52 27.15 5.95
C ILE A 377 3.35 26.41 6.57
N GLY A 378 3.48 25.10 6.71
CA GLY A 378 2.43 24.27 7.28
C GLY A 378 2.97 23.09 8.06
N GLY A 379 2.13 22.55 8.91
CA GLY A 379 2.43 21.35 9.67
C GLY A 379 1.16 20.69 10.16
N SER A 380 1.27 19.41 10.49
CA SER A 380 0.16 18.66 11.05
C SER A 380 0.60 17.72 12.17
N ARG A 381 -0.32 17.43 13.06
CA ARG A 381 -0.21 16.36 14.05
C ARG A 381 -1.51 15.58 14.09
N ASN A 382 -1.42 14.31 13.79
CA ASN A 382 -2.56 13.41 13.69
C ASN A 382 -2.34 12.20 14.60
N GLU A 383 -3.37 11.81 15.34
CA GLU A 383 -3.31 10.71 16.28
C GLU A 383 -4.60 9.90 16.23
N TRP A 384 -4.49 8.59 16.39
CA TRP A 384 -5.63 7.71 16.65
C TRP A 384 -5.18 6.48 17.44
N ALA A 385 -6.13 5.88 18.14
CA ALA A 385 -5.92 4.63 18.86
C ALA A 385 -7.12 3.70 18.71
N VAL A 386 -6.85 2.41 18.74
CA VAL A 386 -7.85 1.33 18.75
C VAL A 386 -7.47 0.33 19.82
N GLN A 387 -8.42 -0.07 20.64
CA GLN A 387 -8.29 -1.20 21.57
C GLN A 387 -9.38 -2.23 21.30
N SER A 388 -9.04 -3.49 21.50
CA SER A 388 -9.92 -4.60 21.16
C SER A 388 -9.82 -5.73 22.17
N TYR A 389 -10.97 -6.33 22.46
CA TYR A 389 -11.08 -7.55 23.24
C TYR A 389 -11.78 -8.59 22.37
N PHE A 390 -11.17 -9.75 22.19
CA PHE A 390 -11.76 -10.77 21.32
C PHE A 390 -11.43 -12.18 21.74
N THR A 391 -12.27 -13.09 21.28
CA THR A 391 -12.11 -14.53 21.51
C THR A 391 -12.53 -15.28 20.26
N ASN A 392 -11.79 -16.34 19.95
CA ASN A 392 -12.11 -17.23 18.84
C ASN A 392 -11.94 -18.69 19.30
N TRP A 393 -12.95 -19.53 19.02
CA TRP A 393 -12.98 -20.93 19.42
C TRP A 393 -13.32 -21.81 18.23
N LYS A 394 -12.45 -22.75 17.97
CA LYS A 394 -12.61 -23.81 16.95
C LYS A 394 -12.82 -25.14 17.63
N TYR A 395 -13.83 -25.84 17.22
CA TYR A 395 -14.14 -27.18 17.67
C TYR A 395 -14.16 -28.12 16.50
N THR A 396 -13.50 -29.27 16.64
CA THR A 396 -13.50 -30.33 15.64
C THR A 396 -13.86 -31.65 16.32
N TYR A 397 -14.84 -32.35 15.73
CA TYR A 397 -15.22 -33.70 16.17
C TYR A 397 -14.87 -34.71 15.10
N ASP A 398 -14.12 -35.75 15.49
CA ASP A 398 -13.69 -36.89 14.65
C ASP A 398 -13.02 -36.47 13.32
N ASN A 399 -12.43 -35.31 13.27
CA ASN A 399 -11.93 -34.69 12.06
C ASN A 399 -12.96 -34.56 10.91
N LYS A 400 -14.24 -34.72 11.20
CA LYS A 400 -15.37 -34.70 10.24
C LYS A 400 -16.17 -33.42 10.34
N TYR A 401 -16.52 -33.01 11.56
CA TYR A 401 -17.38 -31.87 11.83
C TYR A 401 -16.55 -30.74 12.42
N LEU A 402 -16.68 -29.57 11.83
CA LEU A 402 -15.91 -28.38 12.17
C LEU A 402 -16.88 -27.28 12.60
N GLY A 403 -16.59 -26.60 13.70
CA GLY A 403 -17.33 -25.43 14.15
C GLY A 403 -16.36 -24.34 14.58
N GLU A 404 -16.71 -23.09 14.31
CA GLU A 404 -15.93 -21.93 14.76
C GLU A 404 -16.87 -20.81 15.20
N VAL A 405 -16.57 -20.20 16.35
CA VAL A 405 -17.29 -19.03 16.88
C VAL A 405 -16.26 -17.98 17.26
N MET A 406 -16.53 -16.73 16.89
CA MET A 406 -15.72 -15.58 17.22
C MET A 406 -16.60 -14.46 17.75
N PHE A 407 -16.11 -13.75 18.76
CA PHE A 407 -16.68 -12.50 19.26
C PHE A 407 -15.55 -11.48 19.44
N ARG A 408 -15.79 -10.24 19.01
CA ARG A 408 -14.85 -9.14 19.12
C ARG A 408 -15.57 -7.85 19.51
N ARG A 409 -14.98 -7.09 20.42
CA ARG A 409 -15.39 -5.75 20.78
C ARG A 409 -14.25 -4.78 20.52
N ASP A 410 -14.45 -3.88 19.58
CA ASP A 410 -13.46 -2.87 19.17
C ASP A 410 -13.89 -1.49 19.67
N GLY A 411 -12.95 -0.73 20.24
CA GLY A 411 -13.10 0.67 20.57
C GLY A 411 -12.12 1.52 19.77
N ALA A 412 -12.59 2.58 19.10
CA ALA A 412 -11.77 3.45 18.28
C ALA A 412 -11.95 4.93 18.64
N SER A 413 -10.83 5.66 18.72
CA SER A 413 -10.81 7.06 19.11
C SER A 413 -11.41 8.01 18.06
N ASN A 414 -11.52 7.57 16.80
CA ASN A 414 -12.07 8.34 15.68
C ASN A 414 -13.55 8.07 15.39
N LEU A 415 -14.30 7.65 16.40
CA LEU A 415 -15.75 7.49 16.36
C LEU A 415 -16.43 8.42 17.36
N GLY A 416 -17.72 8.58 17.22
CA GLY A 416 -18.53 9.39 18.10
C GLY A 416 -18.36 9.02 19.57
N THR A 417 -18.28 10.00 20.47
CA THR A 417 -18.05 9.76 21.91
C THR A 417 -19.09 8.84 22.54
N ASN A 418 -20.30 8.79 21.98
CA ASN A 418 -21.38 7.93 22.41
C ASN A 418 -21.36 6.52 21.79
N ALA A 419 -20.55 6.31 20.73
CA ALA A 419 -20.58 5.12 19.89
C ALA A 419 -19.18 4.55 19.56
N GLN A 420 -18.19 4.81 20.42
CA GLN A 420 -16.80 4.38 20.20
C GLN A 420 -16.62 2.87 20.08
N TYR A 421 -17.47 2.08 20.75
CA TYR A 421 -17.35 0.64 20.79
C TYR A 421 -18.33 -0.05 19.86
N GLY A 422 -17.83 -0.97 19.03
CA GLY A 422 -18.61 -1.87 18.20
C GLY A 422 -18.41 -3.33 18.60
N ASN A 423 -19.49 -4.12 18.51
CA ASN A 423 -19.43 -5.56 18.69
C ASN A 423 -19.54 -6.24 17.33
N LEU A 424 -18.63 -7.20 17.10
CA LEU A 424 -18.51 -8.00 15.89
C LEU A 424 -18.54 -9.47 16.28
N PHE A 425 -19.07 -10.32 15.42
CA PHE A 425 -19.13 -11.75 15.67
C PHE A 425 -19.04 -12.54 14.36
N SER A 426 -18.65 -13.80 14.47
CA SER A 426 -18.81 -14.74 13.37
C SER A 426 -19.07 -16.15 13.89
N VAL A 427 -19.79 -16.91 13.09
CA VAL A 427 -20.01 -18.34 13.28
C VAL A 427 -19.79 -19.05 11.96
N SER A 428 -19.12 -20.18 11.99
CA SER A 428 -18.98 -21.04 10.80
C SER A 428 -19.06 -22.52 11.16
N GLY A 429 -19.48 -23.31 10.18
CA GLY A 429 -19.52 -24.75 10.26
C GLY A 429 -18.94 -25.39 9.01
N GLY A 430 -18.38 -26.57 9.17
CA GLY A 430 -17.87 -27.38 8.07
C GLY A 430 -18.12 -28.88 8.29
N TRP A 431 -18.37 -29.57 7.20
CA TRP A 431 -18.57 -31.01 7.19
C TRP A 431 -17.72 -31.65 6.11
N ILE A 432 -16.85 -32.58 6.52
CA ILE A 432 -15.99 -33.33 5.61
C ILE A 432 -16.67 -34.64 5.30
N ILE A 433 -17.43 -34.67 4.21
CA ILE A 433 -18.36 -35.74 3.84
C ILE A 433 -17.61 -37.02 3.50
N ASN A 434 -16.50 -36.94 2.78
CA ASN A 434 -15.71 -38.10 2.37
C ASN A 434 -15.04 -38.87 3.54
N ARG A 435 -15.19 -38.38 4.77
CA ARG A 435 -14.74 -39.10 5.99
C ARG A 435 -15.86 -39.87 6.69
N GLU A 436 -17.06 -39.80 6.16
CA GLU A 436 -18.17 -40.57 6.71
C GLU A 436 -18.06 -42.03 6.33
N GLU A 437 -18.46 -42.95 7.24
CA GLU A 437 -18.38 -44.40 7.03
C GLU A 437 -19.27 -44.89 5.90
N TRP A 438 -20.34 -44.16 5.55
CA TRP A 438 -21.28 -44.49 4.46
C TRP A 438 -20.81 -43.93 3.11
N PHE A 439 -19.74 -43.10 3.06
CA PHE A 439 -19.29 -42.49 1.81
C PHE A 439 -18.26 -43.40 1.13
N ASP A 440 -18.70 -44.09 0.08
CA ASP A 440 -17.90 -45.07 -0.66
C ASP A 440 -17.71 -44.58 -2.10
N ALA A 441 -16.72 -43.66 -2.29
CA ALA A 441 -16.38 -43.16 -3.63
C ALA A 441 -14.85 -42.89 -3.70
N ASP A 442 -14.08 -43.90 -4.11
CA ASP A 442 -12.62 -43.89 -4.16
C ASP A 442 -12.03 -42.80 -5.05
N TRP A 443 -12.82 -42.25 -5.96
CA TRP A 443 -12.39 -41.17 -6.86
C TRP A 443 -12.53 -39.78 -6.24
N VAL A 444 -13.11 -39.65 -5.03
CA VAL A 444 -13.27 -38.40 -4.28
C VAL A 444 -12.28 -38.36 -3.13
N ASP A 445 -11.22 -37.58 -3.26
CA ASP A 445 -10.17 -37.46 -2.24
C ASP A 445 -10.58 -36.54 -1.10
N ASN A 446 -11.33 -35.46 -1.41
CA ASN A 446 -11.89 -34.55 -0.44
C ASN A 446 -13.24 -34.01 -0.91
N LEU A 447 -14.20 -33.95 0.00
CA LEU A 447 -15.48 -33.29 -0.22
C LEU A 447 -15.89 -32.62 1.09
N LYS A 448 -15.78 -31.28 1.14
CA LYS A 448 -16.10 -30.47 2.31
C LYS A 448 -17.16 -29.44 1.96
N LEU A 449 -18.24 -29.45 2.72
CA LEU A 449 -19.22 -28.37 2.76
C LEU A 449 -18.84 -27.38 3.86
N ARG A 450 -19.04 -26.10 3.63
CA ARG A 450 -18.85 -25.05 4.61
C ARG A 450 -19.92 -23.97 4.51
N ALA A 451 -20.28 -23.42 5.67
CA ALA A 451 -21.17 -22.29 5.77
C ALA A 451 -20.64 -21.33 6.83
N SER A 452 -20.83 -20.04 6.63
CA SER A 452 -20.41 -19.01 7.55
C SER A 452 -21.37 -17.84 7.55
N TYR A 453 -21.53 -17.22 8.72
CA TYR A 453 -22.22 -15.96 8.91
C TYR A 453 -21.46 -15.12 9.91
N GLY A 454 -21.29 -13.82 9.63
CA GLY A 454 -20.60 -12.95 10.57
C GLY A 454 -20.61 -11.51 10.13
N SER A 455 -20.21 -10.66 11.07
CA SER A 455 -20.08 -9.22 10.87
C SER A 455 -18.62 -8.80 10.97
N VAL A 456 -18.22 -7.88 10.11
CA VAL A 456 -16.98 -7.12 10.20
C VAL A 456 -17.33 -5.64 10.29
N GLY A 457 -16.52 -4.86 10.99
CA GLY A 457 -16.71 -3.42 11.09
C GLY A 457 -15.86 -2.69 10.06
N ASN A 458 -16.17 -1.42 9.85
CA ASN A 458 -15.28 -0.46 9.22
C ASN A 458 -15.42 0.88 9.95
N ARG A 459 -14.39 1.70 9.90
CA ARG A 459 -14.37 3.01 10.55
C ARG A 459 -14.12 4.10 9.51
N PRO A 460 -14.61 5.34 9.75
CA PRO A 460 -14.36 6.47 8.86
C PRO A 460 -12.87 6.70 8.64
N GLY A 461 -12.51 7.14 7.43
CA GLY A 461 -11.13 7.52 7.10
C GLY A 461 -10.69 8.81 7.79
N SER A 462 -11.62 9.69 8.18
CA SER A 462 -11.30 10.91 8.92
C SER A 462 -10.90 10.62 10.37
N LEU A 463 -10.02 11.45 10.93
CA LEU A 463 -9.42 11.18 12.25
C LEU A 463 -10.22 11.78 13.41
N TYR A 464 -10.97 12.85 13.15
CA TYR A 464 -11.66 13.64 14.19
C TYR A 464 -13.13 13.95 13.84
N PRO A 465 -13.89 13.03 13.25
CA PRO A 465 -15.26 13.30 12.78
C PRO A 465 -16.25 13.54 13.92
N GLN A 466 -15.87 13.23 15.15
CA GLN A 466 -16.67 13.41 16.37
C GLN A 466 -16.59 14.84 16.94
N TYR A 467 -15.65 15.66 16.46
CA TYR A 467 -15.42 17.03 16.96
C TYR A 467 -15.79 18.07 15.92
N ASP A 468 -16.26 19.23 16.40
CA ASP A 468 -16.33 20.42 15.56
C ASP A 468 -14.93 20.86 15.19
N LEU A 469 -14.65 20.95 13.90
CA LEU A 469 -13.36 21.36 13.38
C LEU A 469 -13.41 22.81 12.90
N TYR A 470 -12.40 23.58 13.29
CA TYR A 470 -12.26 24.98 12.97
C TYR A 470 -11.04 25.19 12.07
N SER A 471 -11.16 26.07 11.06
CA SER A 471 -10.02 26.64 10.36
C SER A 471 -9.63 27.93 11.04
N ALA A 472 -8.37 28.01 11.44
CA ALA A 472 -7.76 29.23 12.01
C ALA A 472 -7.03 30.09 10.97
N SER A 473 -7.17 29.78 9.67
CA SER A 473 -6.53 30.48 8.56
C SER A 473 -7.30 31.72 8.08
N SER A 474 -8.46 32.00 8.69
CA SER A 474 -9.26 33.17 8.36
C SER A 474 -8.79 34.39 9.13
N SER A 475 -8.83 35.58 8.51
CA SER A 475 -8.58 36.84 9.19
C SER A 475 -9.75 37.80 8.96
N TYR A 476 -10.10 38.57 9.98
CA TYR A 476 -11.02 39.67 9.91
C TYR A 476 -10.36 40.92 10.50
N ASN A 477 -10.27 41.98 9.70
CA ASN A 477 -9.63 43.23 10.11
C ASN A 477 -8.20 43.01 10.70
N GLU A 478 -7.38 42.22 9.96
CA GLU A 478 -5.98 41.87 10.33
C GLU A 478 -5.82 41.02 11.60
N GLN A 479 -6.92 40.59 12.19
CA GLN A 479 -6.92 39.67 13.35
C GLN A 479 -7.24 38.25 12.92
N ALA A 480 -6.52 37.29 13.51
CA ALA A 480 -6.79 35.89 13.28
C ALA A 480 -8.20 35.51 13.72
N GLY A 481 -8.94 34.87 12.83
CA GLY A 481 -10.29 34.36 13.07
C GLY A 481 -10.36 32.85 12.87
N ALA A 482 -11.34 32.22 13.48
CA ALA A 482 -11.64 30.82 13.28
C ALA A 482 -13.05 30.64 12.71
N LEU A 483 -13.14 29.82 11.66
CA LEU A 483 -14.42 29.44 11.04
C LEU A 483 -14.66 27.96 11.21
N ILE A 484 -15.91 27.57 11.51
CA ILE A 484 -16.30 26.15 11.54
C ILE A 484 -16.18 25.60 10.13
N GLN A 485 -15.40 24.53 9.97
CA GLN A 485 -15.27 23.78 8.73
C GLN A 485 -16.15 22.53 8.71
N VAL A 486 -16.24 21.83 9.83
CA VAL A 486 -16.99 20.59 9.96
C VAL A 486 -17.70 20.59 11.31
N ILE A 487 -18.97 20.22 11.29
CA ILE A 487 -19.74 19.99 12.53
C ILE A 487 -19.54 18.52 12.92
N GLY A 488 -19.09 18.28 14.15
CA GLY A 488 -18.82 16.96 14.67
C GLY A 488 -20.08 16.13 14.89
N ASN A 489 -19.97 14.83 14.70
CA ASN A 489 -21.03 13.86 14.99
C ASN A 489 -20.63 12.97 16.17
N LYS A 490 -21.22 13.23 17.35
CA LYS A 490 -20.96 12.47 18.58
C LYS A 490 -21.56 11.07 18.58
N ASP A 491 -22.48 10.80 17.66
CA ASP A 491 -23.17 9.52 17.51
C ASP A 491 -22.67 8.72 16.31
N LEU A 492 -21.60 9.20 15.65
CA LEU A 492 -20.97 8.50 14.54
C LEU A 492 -20.51 7.12 14.99
N THR A 493 -21.04 6.08 14.36
CA THR A 493 -20.82 4.69 14.72
C THR A 493 -20.07 3.93 13.63
N TRP A 494 -19.81 2.67 13.89
CA TRP A 494 -19.18 1.72 12.98
C TRP A 494 -20.07 1.42 11.78
N GLU A 495 -19.50 1.47 10.57
CA GLU A 495 -20.08 0.74 9.43
C GLU A 495 -19.99 -0.76 9.75
N LYS A 496 -21.04 -1.52 9.50
CA LYS A 496 -21.07 -2.97 9.72
C LYS A 496 -21.43 -3.70 8.43
N THR A 497 -20.55 -4.58 8.02
CA THR A 497 -20.79 -5.47 6.88
C THR A 497 -21.09 -6.87 7.40
N PHE A 498 -22.29 -7.36 7.12
CA PHE A 498 -22.68 -8.74 7.36
C PHE A 498 -22.39 -9.57 6.12
N THR A 499 -21.78 -10.73 6.31
CA THR A 499 -21.47 -11.62 5.22
C THR A 499 -22.02 -13.01 5.52
N THR A 500 -22.85 -13.52 4.62
CA THR A 500 -23.28 -14.92 4.59
C THR A 500 -22.50 -15.62 3.49
N GLY A 501 -21.91 -16.76 3.77
CA GLY A 501 -21.13 -17.53 2.81
C GLY A 501 -21.46 -19.03 2.86
N ILE A 502 -21.55 -19.66 1.70
CA ILE A 502 -21.66 -21.11 1.54
C ILE A 502 -20.60 -21.53 0.54
N GLY A 503 -19.88 -22.61 0.81
CA GLY A 503 -18.84 -23.10 -0.09
C GLY A 503 -18.72 -24.62 -0.11
N VAL A 504 -18.16 -25.10 -1.20
CA VAL A 504 -17.81 -26.51 -1.42
C VAL A 504 -16.36 -26.58 -1.86
N ASP A 505 -15.57 -27.35 -1.12
CA ASP A 505 -14.18 -27.67 -1.49
C ASP A 505 -14.14 -29.17 -1.87
N ALA A 506 -13.76 -29.47 -3.10
CA ALA A 506 -13.70 -30.84 -3.60
C ALA A 506 -12.37 -31.13 -4.30
N SER A 507 -11.86 -32.35 -4.09
CA SER A 507 -10.68 -32.87 -4.78
C SER A 507 -10.97 -34.26 -5.28
N PHE A 508 -10.50 -34.58 -6.48
CA PHE A 508 -10.84 -35.80 -7.18
C PHE A 508 -9.61 -36.41 -7.85
N PHE A 509 -9.67 -37.73 -8.10
CA PHE A 509 -8.72 -38.48 -8.92
C PHE A 509 -7.27 -38.40 -8.42
N ASN A 510 -7.02 -38.75 -7.15
CA ASN A 510 -5.74 -38.64 -6.50
C ASN A 510 -5.19 -37.19 -6.53
N ASN A 511 -6.06 -36.25 -6.17
CA ASN A 511 -5.78 -34.80 -6.12
C ASN A 511 -5.36 -34.19 -7.46
N ARG A 512 -5.79 -34.76 -8.60
CA ARG A 512 -5.52 -34.21 -9.94
C ARG A 512 -6.47 -33.08 -10.32
N LEU A 513 -7.68 -33.07 -9.77
CA LEU A 513 -8.68 -32.03 -9.99
C LEU A 513 -9.10 -31.43 -8.65
N HIS A 514 -8.92 -30.11 -8.50
CA HIS A 514 -9.38 -29.35 -7.35
C HIS A 514 -10.47 -28.36 -7.77
N MET A 515 -11.59 -28.36 -7.07
CA MET A 515 -12.69 -27.43 -7.28
C MET A 515 -13.00 -26.70 -5.98
N VAL A 516 -13.17 -25.40 -6.06
CA VAL A 516 -13.66 -24.55 -4.99
C VAL A 516 -14.83 -23.74 -5.53
N PHE A 517 -15.98 -23.87 -4.90
CA PHE A 517 -17.17 -23.09 -5.21
C PHE A 517 -17.55 -22.25 -3.99
N ASP A 518 -17.69 -20.94 -4.18
CA ASP A 518 -18.11 -19.99 -3.16
C ASP A 518 -19.32 -19.19 -3.63
N TYR A 519 -20.36 -19.16 -2.80
CA TYR A 519 -21.47 -18.23 -2.92
C TYR A 519 -21.52 -17.35 -1.67
N TYR A 520 -21.60 -16.04 -1.84
CA TYR A 520 -21.66 -15.11 -0.72
C TYR A 520 -22.59 -13.94 -0.99
N ILE A 521 -23.16 -13.43 0.11
CA ILE A 521 -23.95 -12.19 0.13
C ILE A 521 -23.30 -11.27 1.15
N LYS A 522 -23.14 -10.00 0.81
CA LYS A 522 -22.67 -8.94 1.70
C LYS A 522 -23.71 -7.83 1.81
N ASP A 523 -24.08 -7.50 3.04
CA ASP A 523 -24.97 -6.39 3.38
C ASP A 523 -24.22 -5.43 4.30
N THR A 524 -24.21 -4.14 3.96
CA THR A 524 -23.50 -3.12 4.76
C THR A 524 -24.49 -2.10 5.29
N ASP A 525 -24.45 -1.90 6.61
CA ASP A 525 -25.28 -0.96 7.35
C ASP A 525 -24.44 0.20 7.89
N ASN A 526 -25.11 1.34 8.19
CA ASN A 526 -24.51 2.56 8.74
C ASN A 526 -23.42 3.17 7.85
N ILE A 527 -23.70 3.25 6.55
CA ILE A 527 -22.79 3.83 5.54
C ILE A 527 -22.83 5.37 5.62
#